data_234e236a39ac116af84b914880d77a11
#
_entry.id   234e236a39ac116af84b914880d77a11
#
_cell.length_a   1.000
_cell.length_b   1.000
_cell.length_c   1.000
_cell.angle_alpha   90.00
_cell.angle_beta   90.00
_cell.angle_gamma   90.00
#
_symmetry.space_group_name_H-M   'P 1'
#
loop_
_entity.id
_entity.type
_entity.pdbx_description
1 polymer ?
#
loop_
_entity_poly.entity_id
_entity_poly.type
_entity_poly.pdbx_seq_one_letter_code
_entity_poly.pdbx_strand_id
1 'polypeptide(L)'
;LPEAVPASSLFANATVDMFDFMSSPNVNVNNFRLWSQQWAQVSYSDESNYELVERNVNGRAWNTFYSGVIRDLKEARLVVEADLNTPANQIANQLAIIDVMEVVAYTHLVDIFGDIPFSAAFNESVTPEYDNDEAVYSAMITQLDNVIDKLSGSAGDIGDLIYGGDAAAWKKFANSYKLRLAIRIADHDNAAAKSMAEAAVTSGVFTSSADNFVIQYESSTPNTNPLWEDLVQSGRSDFVAANTLVDYLNGLDDPRRQFFFKQNAVDANGDVIYQGGIAGAVNSFTANSQVGAMLHEASLPGTIMGYSEVEFLLADAVERGYSVGGTAEEHYNAGITESILEWGGDQTMVDTYLAQPNVAYTTAAGSWKEKIALQKYIALYNQGFEAWSTYRVYNAPVMNEAEAAGTTPPNRYTYPVSEYSINEVSVLAAGSAMGGDALFSEVFWDKN
;
A
#
# COMPACT_ATOMS: atom_id res chain seq x y z
N LEU A 1 29.27 20.28 -20.43
CA LEU A 1 28.04 20.16 -19.61
C LEU A 1 27.95 18.70 -19.17
N PRO A 2 27.57 18.40 -17.90
CA PRO A 2 27.20 17.02 -17.57
C PRO A 2 26.12 16.60 -18.56
N GLU A 3 26.19 15.38 -19.09
CA GLU A 3 25.09 14.83 -19.88
C GLU A 3 23.83 14.86 -19.01
N ALA A 4 22.71 15.33 -19.57
CA ALA A 4 21.44 15.31 -18.87
C ALA A 4 21.07 13.85 -18.54
N VAL A 5 20.60 13.59 -17.34
CA VAL A 5 20.13 12.25 -16.95
C VAL A 5 18.95 11.88 -17.86
N PRO A 6 18.96 10.70 -18.50
CA PRO A 6 17.84 10.27 -19.35
C PRO A 6 16.53 10.16 -18.57
N ALA A 7 15.40 10.46 -19.20
CA ALA A 7 14.07 10.30 -18.61
C ALA A 7 13.83 8.86 -18.11
N SER A 8 14.32 7.86 -18.87
CA SER A 8 14.23 6.45 -18.50
C SER A 8 14.94 6.12 -17.18
N SER A 9 16.10 6.73 -16.92
CA SER A 9 16.82 6.52 -15.67
C SER A 9 16.10 7.20 -14.49
N LEU A 10 15.54 8.39 -14.70
CA LEU A 10 14.79 9.12 -13.66
C LEU A 10 13.50 8.39 -13.32
N PHE A 11 12.74 7.94 -14.32
CA PHE A 11 11.50 7.18 -14.09
C PHE A 11 11.77 5.84 -13.42
N ALA A 12 12.79 5.09 -13.85
CA ALA A 12 13.19 3.84 -13.22
C ALA A 12 13.61 4.06 -11.76
N ASN A 13 14.39 5.11 -11.48
CA ASN A 13 14.81 5.43 -10.11
C ASN A 13 13.61 5.79 -9.22
N ALA A 14 12.71 6.63 -9.69
CA ALA A 14 11.47 6.97 -8.96
C ALA A 14 10.61 5.72 -8.67
N THR A 15 10.55 4.78 -9.64
CA THR A 15 9.84 3.51 -9.46
C THR A 15 10.50 2.66 -8.38
N VAL A 16 11.81 2.47 -8.44
CA VAL A 16 12.57 1.68 -7.45
C VAL A 16 12.44 2.30 -6.06
N ASP A 17 12.66 3.61 -5.92
CA ASP A 17 12.56 4.30 -4.62
C ASP A 17 11.19 4.10 -3.98
N MET A 18 10.10 4.16 -4.75
CA MET A 18 8.74 3.95 -4.24
C MET A 18 8.52 2.49 -3.82
N PHE A 19 8.91 1.53 -4.65
CA PHE A 19 8.70 0.11 -4.35
C PHE A 19 9.61 -0.37 -3.20
N ASP A 20 10.85 0.09 -3.14
CA ASP A 20 11.76 -0.21 -2.03
C ASP A 20 11.25 0.35 -0.71
N PHE A 21 10.74 1.59 -0.71
CA PHE A 21 10.11 2.17 0.46
C PHE A 21 8.92 1.34 0.94
N MET A 22 8.03 0.93 0.03
CA MET A 22 6.83 0.16 0.37
C MET A 22 7.15 -1.28 0.77
N SER A 23 8.17 -1.88 0.19
CA SER A 23 8.59 -3.27 0.45
C SER A 23 9.47 -3.42 1.67
N SER A 24 10.17 -2.37 2.10
CA SER A 24 11.13 -2.45 3.21
C SER A 24 10.47 -2.83 4.54
N PRO A 25 11.03 -3.77 5.29
CA PRO A 25 10.66 -4.03 6.67
C PRO A 25 11.46 -3.20 7.66
N ASN A 26 12.42 -2.41 7.18
CA ASN A 26 13.35 -1.65 8.01
C ASN A 26 12.60 -0.54 8.75
N VAL A 27 12.60 -0.60 10.06
CA VAL A 27 11.90 0.36 10.93
C VAL A 27 12.46 1.79 10.86
N ASN A 28 13.61 2.00 10.23
CA ASN A 28 14.10 3.35 9.90
C ASN A 28 13.54 3.88 8.56
N VAL A 29 12.77 3.06 7.84
CA VAL A 29 12.16 3.40 6.56
C VAL A 29 10.66 3.61 6.70
N ASN A 30 9.94 2.60 7.20
CA ASN A 30 8.51 2.67 7.47
C ASN A 30 8.08 1.68 8.56
N ASN A 31 6.88 1.88 9.12
CA ASN A 31 6.32 1.06 10.21
C ASN A 31 5.03 0.34 9.81
N PHE A 32 4.67 0.33 8.54
CA PHE A 32 3.33 -0.08 8.11
C PHE A 32 2.96 -1.52 8.44
N ARG A 33 3.93 -2.49 8.37
CA ARG A 33 3.67 -3.88 8.78
C ARG A 33 3.45 -4.03 10.28
N LEU A 34 4.04 -3.14 11.08
CA LEU A 34 3.85 -3.12 12.53
C LEU A 34 2.51 -2.44 12.88
N TRP A 35 2.18 -1.34 12.19
CA TRP A 35 0.93 -0.61 12.41
C TRP A 35 -0.30 -1.38 11.91
N SER A 36 -0.16 -2.12 10.82
CA SER A 36 -1.19 -3.07 10.40
C SER A 36 -1.19 -4.38 11.19
N GLN A 37 -0.29 -4.52 12.18
CA GLN A 37 -0.17 -5.69 13.04
C GLN A 37 -0.07 -7.02 12.27
N GLN A 38 0.62 -7.00 11.14
CA GLN A 38 1.01 -8.22 10.43
C GLN A 38 2.21 -8.87 11.11
N TRP A 39 3.13 -8.04 11.61
CA TRP A 39 4.34 -8.44 12.33
C TRP A 39 4.43 -7.78 13.69
N ALA A 40 5.19 -8.39 14.60
CA ALA A 40 5.57 -7.85 15.90
C ALA A 40 7.10 -7.87 16.04
N GLN A 41 7.64 -6.94 16.83
CA GLN A 41 9.09 -6.80 17.03
C GLN A 41 9.60 -7.77 18.11
N VAL A 42 10.83 -8.25 17.91
CA VAL A 42 11.54 -9.09 18.88
C VAL A 42 12.24 -8.24 19.93
N SER A 43 12.82 -7.12 19.51
CA SER A 43 13.51 -6.16 20.36
C SER A 43 13.18 -4.74 19.89
N TYR A 44 13.39 -3.74 20.74
CA TYR A 44 13.17 -2.33 20.38
C TYR A 44 11.74 -2.07 19.87
N SER A 45 10.75 -2.28 20.72
CA SER A 45 9.32 -2.21 20.36
C SER A 45 8.76 -0.80 20.15
N ASP A 46 9.60 0.21 20.04
CA ASP A 46 9.22 1.62 19.98
C ASP A 46 8.33 1.92 18.76
N GLU A 47 8.65 1.37 17.59
CA GLU A 47 7.90 1.58 16.36
C GLU A 47 6.54 0.87 16.37
N SER A 48 6.43 -0.27 17.05
CA SER A 48 5.15 -0.95 17.32
C SER A 48 4.31 -0.20 18.36
N ASN A 49 4.92 0.72 19.13
CA ASN A 49 4.27 1.65 20.05
C ASN A 49 4.14 3.05 19.45
N TYR A 50 4.24 3.14 18.13
CA TYR A 50 3.95 4.31 17.33
C TYR A 50 4.96 5.45 17.43
N GLU A 51 6.20 5.17 17.89
CA GLU A 51 7.30 6.12 17.88
C GLU A 51 7.80 6.38 16.44
N LEU A 52 7.87 7.64 16.05
CA LEU A 52 8.27 8.07 14.70
C LEU A 52 9.51 8.97 14.70
N VAL A 53 9.78 9.65 15.82
CA VAL A 53 10.70 10.80 15.86
C VAL A 53 12.14 10.36 16.08
N GLU A 54 12.39 9.41 16.99
CA GLU A 54 13.76 8.97 17.32
C GLU A 54 14.53 8.46 16.10
N ARG A 55 13.85 7.69 15.24
CA ARG A 55 14.41 7.16 13.98
C ARG A 55 14.09 8.02 12.77
N ASN A 56 13.37 9.13 12.98
CA ASN A 56 12.93 10.04 11.91
C ASN A 56 12.19 9.30 10.77
N VAL A 57 11.31 8.36 11.13
CA VAL A 57 10.56 7.54 10.16
C VAL A 57 9.63 8.40 9.30
N ASN A 58 8.95 9.36 9.92
CA ASN A 58 8.13 10.35 9.22
C ASN A 58 8.96 11.22 8.24
N GLY A 59 10.14 11.67 8.65
CA GLY A 59 11.06 12.39 7.76
C GLY A 59 11.58 11.51 6.62
N ARG A 60 11.79 10.23 6.86
CA ARG A 60 12.21 9.30 5.81
C ARG A 60 11.10 9.12 4.76
N ALA A 61 9.86 8.90 5.18
CA ALA A 61 8.71 8.82 4.27
C ALA A 61 8.56 10.10 3.43
N TRP A 62 8.58 11.26 4.08
CA TRP A 62 8.52 12.57 3.43
C TRP A 62 9.59 12.74 2.36
N ASN A 63 10.85 12.50 2.73
CA ASN A 63 11.98 12.68 1.82
C ASN A 63 11.97 11.67 0.67
N THR A 64 11.59 10.42 0.90
CA THR A 64 11.52 9.42 -0.17
C THR A 64 10.52 9.88 -1.23
N PHE A 65 9.32 10.29 -0.85
CA PHE A 65 8.32 10.73 -1.83
C PHE A 65 8.68 12.06 -2.48
N TYR A 66 9.05 13.10 -1.72
CA TYR A 66 9.34 14.41 -2.32
C TYR A 66 10.67 14.45 -3.06
N SER A 67 11.77 14.01 -2.43
CA SER A 67 13.13 14.19 -2.96
C SER A 67 13.60 13.03 -3.84
N GLY A 68 13.02 11.86 -3.70
CA GLY A 68 13.24 10.71 -4.57
C GLY A 68 12.19 10.67 -5.68
N VAL A 69 10.99 10.18 -5.34
CA VAL A 69 9.96 9.81 -6.31
C VAL A 69 9.46 11.00 -7.12
N ILE A 70 8.84 11.99 -6.48
CA ILE A 70 8.14 13.09 -7.18
C ILE A 70 9.12 13.99 -7.94
N ARG A 71 10.27 14.32 -7.34
CA ARG A 71 11.27 15.13 -8.03
C ARG A 71 11.76 14.44 -9.30
N ASP A 72 12.09 13.16 -9.22
CA ASP A 72 12.60 12.43 -10.38
C ASP A 72 11.53 12.27 -11.47
N LEU A 73 10.24 12.10 -11.09
CA LEU A 73 9.13 12.11 -12.03
C LEU A 73 8.97 13.47 -12.73
N LYS A 74 9.10 14.59 -12.00
CA LYS A 74 9.04 15.93 -12.57
C LYS A 74 10.21 16.22 -13.50
N GLU A 75 11.40 15.82 -13.16
CA GLU A 75 12.57 15.93 -14.02
C GLU A 75 12.44 15.04 -15.28
N ALA A 76 11.94 13.80 -15.11
CA ALA A 76 11.66 12.93 -16.25
C ALA A 76 10.66 13.57 -17.22
N ARG A 77 9.61 14.20 -16.71
CA ARG A 77 8.62 14.95 -17.49
C ARG A 77 9.30 16.03 -18.36
N LEU A 78 10.15 16.87 -17.76
CA LEU A 78 10.84 17.94 -18.48
C LEU A 78 11.72 17.39 -19.61
N VAL A 79 12.41 16.28 -19.38
CA VAL A 79 13.22 15.60 -20.41
C VAL A 79 12.35 15.06 -21.54
N VAL A 80 11.21 14.40 -21.20
CA VAL A 80 10.26 13.86 -22.19
C VAL A 80 9.63 14.97 -23.02
N GLU A 81 9.21 16.07 -22.41
CA GLU A 81 8.61 17.22 -23.09
C GLU A 81 9.61 17.92 -24.06
N ALA A 82 10.90 17.89 -23.74
CA ALA A 82 11.96 18.45 -24.58
C ALA A 82 12.42 17.53 -25.69
N ASP A 83 12.01 16.26 -25.69
CA ASP A 83 12.44 15.27 -26.70
C ASP A 83 11.71 15.49 -28.05
N LEU A 84 12.46 15.86 -29.06
CA LEU A 84 11.97 16.07 -30.44
C LEU A 84 12.14 14.85 -31.34
N ASN A 85 12.74 13.77 -30.85
CA ASN A 85 13.08 12.60 -31.64
C ASN A 85 12.10 11.44 -31.46
N THR A 86 11.50 11.35 -30.27
CA THR A 86 10.50 10.32 -29.96
C THR A 86 9.15 10.65 -30.61
N PRO A 87 8.45 9.64 -31.18
CA PRO A 87 7.13 9.86 -31.79
C PRO A 87 6.12 10.47 -30.81
N ALA A 88 5.31 11.43 -31.29
CA ALA A 88 4.38 12.18 -30.45
C ALA A 88 3.40 11.32 -29.65
N ASN A 89 2.97 10.16 -30.19
CA ASN A 89 2.13 9.22 -29.47
C ASN A 89 2.86 8.53 -28.30
N GLN A 90 4.15 8.24 -28.46
CA GLN A 90 4.97 7.70 -27.36
C GLN A 90 5.20 8.77 -26.28
N ILE A 91 5.53 10.00 -26.67
CA ILE A 91 5.62 11.14 -25.73
C ILE A 91 4.34 11.28 -24.92
N ALA A 92 3.17 11.23 -25.56
CA ALA A 92 1.88 11.33 -24.87
C ALA A 92 1.67 10.20 -23.87
N ASN A 93 2.04 8.96 -24.20
CA ASN A 93 1.99 7.82 -23.29
C ASN A 93 3.00 7.94 -22.15
N GLN A 94 4.23 8.38 -22.42
CA GLN A 94 5.26 8.58 -21.40
C GLN A 94 4.80 9.62 -20.36
N LEU A 95 4.27 10.74 -20.81
CA LEU A 95 3.72 11.78 -19.93
C LEU A 95 2.53 11.24 -19.12
N ALA A 96 1.64 10.46 -19.73
CA ALA A 96 0.52 9.86 -19.03
C ALA A 96 0.97 8.85 -17.96
N ILE A 97 2.00 8.04 -18.22
CA ILE A 97 2.58 7.10 -17.24
C ILE A 97 3.22 7.87 -16.08
N ILE A 98 3.94 8.95 -16.35
CA ILE A 98 4.49 9.82 -15.30
C ILE A 98 3.35 10.42 -14.46
N ASP A 99 2.28 10.90 -15.09
CA ASP A 99 1.10 11.42 -14.37
C ASP A 99 0.47 10.37 -13.45
N VAL A 100 0.34 9.12 -13.89
CA VAL A 100 -0.18 8.03 -13.05
C VAL A 100 0.72 7.78 -11.83
N MET A 101 2.04 7.75 -12.03
CA MET A 101 2.99 7.57 -10.93
C MET A 101 2.98 8.74 -9.95
N GLU A 102 2.84 9.99 -10.43
CA GLU A 102 2.67 11.16 -9.56
C GLU A 102 1.40 11.04 -8.70
N VAL A 103 0.28 10.57 -9.28
CA VAL A 103 -0.95 10.32 -8.54
C VAL A 103 -0.73 9.31 -7.43
N VAL A 104 -0.07 8.19 -7.72
CA VAL A 104 0.26 7.18 -6.70
C VAL A 104 1.09 7.80 -5.57
N ALA A 105 2.12 8.56 -5.90
CA ALA A 105 3.01 9.18 -4.92
C ALA A 105 2.29 10.19 -4.01
N TYR A 106 1.53 11.12 -4.60
CA TYR A 106 0.82 12.15 -3.82
C TYR A 106 -0.32 11.58 -2.97
N THR A 107 -1.06 10.59 -3.48
CA THR A 107 -2.12 9.96 -2.68
C THR A 107 -1.54 9.18 -1.49
N HIS A 108 -0.37 8.55 -1.65
CA HIS A 108 0.33 7.95 -0.51
C HIS A 108 0.75 9.00 0.52
N LEU A 109 1.27 10.15 0.09
CA LEU A 109 1.63 11.24 1.00
C LEU A 109 0.41 11.75 1.77
N VAL A 110 -0.72 11.98 1.09
CA VAL A 110 -1.98 12.39 1.75
C VAL A 110 -2.42 11.33 2.75
N ASP A 111 -2.43 10.07 2.36
CA ASP A 111 -2.86 8.97 3.23
C ASP A 111 -1.94 8.79 4.46
N ILE A 112 -0.67 9.20 4.35
CA ILE A 112 0.29 9.15 5.46
C ILE A 112 0.19 10.40 6.36
N PHE A 113 0.06 11.61 5.77
CA PHE A 113 0.27 12.87 6.50
C PHE A 113 -0.97 13.79 6.58
N GLY A 114 -1.97 13.63 5.72
CA GLY A 114 -3.07 14.59 5.54
C GLY A 114 -2.69 15.75 4.63
N ASP A 115 -2.82 16.99 5.08
CA ASP A 115 -2.44 18.19 4.32
C ASP A 115 -0.95 18.18 3.96
N ILE A 116 -0.61 18.51 2.70
CA ILE A 116 0.77 18.43 2.20
C ILE A 116 1.07 19.54 1.19
N PRO A 117 2.32 19.96 0.98
CA PRO A 117 2.71 20.75 -0.16
C PRO A 117 2.40 20.03 -1.48
N PHE A 118 1.53 20.62 -2.31
CA PHE A 118 1.17 20.07 -3.62
C PHE A 118 1.25 21.13 -4.71
N SER A 119 0.38 22.13 -4.70
CA SER A 119 0.33 23.17 -5.73
C SER A 119 1.55 24.09 -5.71
N ALA A 120 2.12 24.31 -4.52
CA ALA A 120 3.33 25.09 -4.30
C ALA A 120 4.61 24.24 -4.24
N ALA A 121 4.49 22.91 -4.30
CA ALA A 121 5.64 22.02 -4.32
C ALA A 121 6.49 22.23 -5.58
N PHE A 122 7.82 22.17 -5.43
CA PHE A 122 8.79 22.34 -6.53
C PHE A 122 8.76 23.69 -7.25
N ASN A 123 8.09 24.70 -6.69
CA ASN A 123 8.30 26.08 -7.12
C ASN A 123 9.59 26.65 -6.49
N GLU A 124 9.89 27.92 -6.71
CA GLU A 124 11.10 28.56 -6.18
C GLU A 124 11.02 28.84 -4.65
N SER A 125 9.88 28.57 -4.00
CA SER A 125 9.72 28.80 -2.56
C SER A 125 10.40 27.70 -1.75
N VAL A 126 11.19 28.10 -0.77
CA VAL A 126 11.77 27.18 0.23
C VAL A 126 10.81 26.88 1.38
N THR A 127 9.65 27.57 1.43
CA THR A 127 8.58 27.41 2.42
C THR A 127 7.23 27.29 1.71
N PRO A 128 6.98 26.18 0.97
CA PRO A 128 5.74 26.04 0.23
C PRO A 128 4.54 25.97 1.17
N GLU A 129 3.41 26.52 0.74
CA GLU A 129 2.13 26.34 1.43
C GLU A 129 1.68 24.89 1.32
N TYR A 130 0.94 24.40 2.32
CA TYR A 130 0.31 23.09 2.33
C TYR A 130 -1.09 23.22 1.77
N ASP A 131 -1.42 22.34 0.85
CA ASP A 131 -2.77 22.21 0.33
C ASP A 131 -3.56 21.23 1.22
N ASN A 132 -4.85 21.48 1.32
CA ASN A 132 -5.77 20.60 2.04
C ASN A 132 -5.81 19.22 1.39
N ASP A 133 -5.83 18.15 2.17
CA ASP A 133 -5.77 16.76 1.76
C ASP A 133 -6.89 16.35 0.79
N GLU A 134 -8.13 16.79 1.01
CA GLU A 134 -9.26 16.57 0.10
C GLU A 134 -9.04 17.27 -1.25
N ALA A 135 -8.48 18.49 -1.24
CA ALA A 135 -8.17 19.22 -2.46
C ALA A 135 -7.07 18.52 -3.29
N VAL A 136 -6.03 18.01 -2.64
CA VAL A 136 -4.98 17.20 -3.29
C VAL A 136 -5.57 15.95 -3.91
N TYR A 137 -6.41 15.20 -3.19
CA TYR A 137 -7.10 14.02 -3.71
C TYR A 137 -7.95 14.33 -4.94
N SER A 138 -8.74 15.40 -4.87
CA SER A 138 -9.58 15.86 -5.99
C SER A 138 -8.75 16.19 -7.23
N ALA A 139 -7.60 16.83 -7.04
CA ALA A 139 -6.65 17.12 -8.12
C ALA A 139 -6.06 15.83 -8.72
N MET A 140 -5.69 14.85 -7.89
CA MET A 140 -5.14 13.57 -8.34
C MET A 140 -6.17 12.75 -9.11
N ILE A 141 -7.43 12.70 -8.65
CA ILE A 141 -8.53 12.04 -9.38
C ILE A 141 -8.73 12.70 -10.74
N THR A 142 -8.73 14.03 -10.78
CA THR A 142 -8.83 14.79 -12.04
C THR A 142 -7.66 14.48 -12.99
N GLN A 143 -6.45 14.34 -12.45
CA GLN A 143 -5.27 13.98 -13.23
C GLN A 143 -5.41 12.57 -13.82
N LEU A 144 -5.87 11.57 -13.04
CA LEU A 144 -6.17 10.23 -13.56
C LEU A 144 -7.20 10.27 -14.69
N ASP A 145 -8.30 11.00 -14.52
CA ASP A 145 -9.34 11.12 -15.55
C ASP A 145 -8.79 11.69 -16.85
N ASN A 146 -7.91 12.67 -16.75
CA ASN A 146 -7.30 13.31 -17.92
C ASN A 146 -6.31 12.41 -18.68
N VAL A 147 -5.73 11.39 -18.05
CA VAL A 147 -4.69 10.55 -18.67
C VAL A 147 -5.14 9.17 -19.07
N ILE A 148 -6.15 8.59 -18.40
CA ILE A 148 -6.65 7.25 -18.71
C ILE A 148 -7.01 7.09 -20.19
N ASP A 149 -7.66 8.09 -20.79
CA ASP A 149 -8.06 8.03 -22.21
C ASP A 149 -6.91 8.28 -23.21
N LYS A 150 -5.78 8.80 -22.71
CA LYS A 150 -4.57 9.01 -23.54
C LYS A 150 -3.73 7.75 -23.67
N LEU A 151 -3.83 6.83 -22.71
CA LEU A 151 -3.05 5.60 -22.66
C LEU A 151 -3.51 4.62 -23.75
N SER A 152 -2.69 4.48 -24.79
CA SER A 152 -2.96 3.57 -25.91
C SER A 152 -1.69 3.21 -26.68
N GLY A 153 -1.53 1.92 -27.03
CA GLY A 153 -0.37 1.43 -27.76
C GLY A 153 0.86 1.29 -26.84
N SER A 154 1.98 1.93 -27.18
CA SER A 154 3.23 1.80 -26.43
C SER A 154 3.83 3.17 -26.09
N ALA A 155 4.42 3.28 -24.91
CA ALA A 155 5.21 4.42 -24.47
C ALA A 155 6.67 4.38 -25.00
N GLY A 156 7.10 3.26 -25.60
CA GLY A 156 8.50 3.05 -25.91
C GLY A 156 9.35 2.89 -24.66
N ASP A 157 10.62 3.22 -24.74
CA ASP A 157 11.57 3.11 -23.63
C ASP A 157 11.51 4.35 -22.72
N ILE A 158 10.75 4.25 -21.64
CA ILE A 158 10.70 5.21 -20.52
C ILE A 158 11.41 4.68 -19.27
N GLY A 159 12.05 3.50 -19.34
CA GLY A 159 12.60 2.83 -18.17
C GLY A 159 11.54 2.22 -17.26
N ASP A 160 10.41 1.82 -17.83
CA ASP A 160 9.28 1.21 -17.12
C ASP A 160 9.61 -0.23 -16.72
N LEU A 161 9.85 -0.42 -15.42
CA LEU A 161 10.17 -1.70 -14.80
C LEU A 161 8.92 -2.56 -14.48
N ILE A 162 7.71 -2.02 -14.71
CA ILE A 162 6.44 -2.64 -14.31
C ILE A 162 5.79 -3.32 -15.51
N TYR A 163 5.47 -2.56 -16.54
CA TYR A 163 4.75 -3.04 -17.72
C TYR A 163 5.53 -2.88 -19.03
N GLY A 164 6.82 -2.46 -18.97
CA GLY A 164 7.68 -2.33 -20.14
C GLY A 164 7.17 -1.33 -21.19
N GLY A 165 6.44 -0.31 -20.78
CA GLY A 165 5.86 0.71 -21.66
C GLY A 165 4.54 0.30 -22.32
N ASP A 166 3.89 -0.78 -21.87
CA ASP A 166 2.54 -1.17 -22.33
C ASP A 166 1.47 -0.23 -21.79
N ALA A 167 1.01 0.70 -22.63
CA ALA A 167 0.02 1.69 -22.24
C ALA A 167 -1.35 1.06 -21.90
N ALA A 168 -1.70 -0.12 -22.43
CA ALA A 168 -2.95 -0.79 -22.10
C ALA A 168 -2.90 -1.38 -20.68
N ALA A 169 -1.76 -1.93 -20.26
CA ALA A 169 -1.55 -2.37 -18.88
C ALA A 169 -1.56 -1.19 -17.91
N TRP A 170 -0.92 -0.08 -18.25
CA TRP A 170 -0.98 1.17 -17.47
C TRP A 170 -2.41 1.71 -17.37
N LYS A 171 -3.21 1.62 -18.43
CA LYS A 171 -4.63 2.02 -18.39
C LYS A 171 -5.44 1.18 -17.42
N LYS A 172 -5.24 -0.15 -17.41
CA LYS A 172 -5.89 -1.04 -16.45
C LYS A 172 -5.47 -0.70 -15.01
N PHE A 173 -4.19 -0.46 -14.78
CA PHE A 173 -3.69 -0.04 -13.47
C PHE A 173 -4.32 1.29 -13.04
N ALA A 174 -4.30 2.32 -13.88
CA ALA A 174 -4.88 3.62 -13.57
C ALA A 174 -6.36 3.54 -13.19
N ASN A 175 -7.14 2.71 -13.90
CA ASN A 175 -8.54 2.45 -13.56
C ASN A 175 -8.70 1.68 -12.24
N SER A 176 -7.87 0.67 -11.99
CA SER A 176 -7.88 -0.09 -10.73
C SER A 176 -7.51 0.80 -9.56
N TYR A 177 -6.52 1.67 -9.75
CA TYR A 177 -6.14 2.66 -8.75
C TYR A 177 -7.24 3.70 -8.51
N LYS A 178 -7.92 4.16 -9.57
CA LYS A 178 -9.11 5.01 -9.45
C LYS A 178 -10.23 4.33 -8.66
N LEU A 179 -10.46 3.03 -8.86
CA LEU A 179 -11.40 2.25 -8.05
C LEU A 179 -10.98 2.20 -6.57
N ARG A 180 -9.67 2.01 -6.26
CA ARG A 180 -9.15 2.09 -4.89
C ARG A 180 -9.46 3.44 -4.27
N LEU A 181 -9.16 4.54 -4.96
CA LEU A 181 -9.46 5.89 -4.47
C LEU A 181 -10.97 6.13 -4.29
N ALA A 182 -11.80 5.60 -5.18
CA ALA A 182 -13.25 5.67 -5.06
C ALA A 182 -13.75 5.02 -3.78
N ILE A 183 -13.31 3.79 -3.49
CA ILE A 183 -13.72 3.10 -2.25
C ILE A 183 -13.15 3.80 -1.02
N ARG A 184 -11.95 4.37 -1.10
CA ARG A 184 -11.34 5.11 0.01
C ARG A 184 -12.14 6.32 0.44
N ILE A 185 -12.73 7.07 -0.52
CA ILE A 185 -13.56 8.24 -0.22
C ILE A 185 -15.04 7.92 -0.02
N ALA A 186 -15.47 6.67 -0.14
CA ALA A 186 -16.88 6.32 -0.26
C ALA A 186 -17.73 6.67 0.98
N ASP A 187 -17.15 6.67 2.17
CA ASP A 187 -17.85 7.07 3.40
C ASP A 187 -17.81 8.60 3.61
N HIS A 188 -16.94 9.32 2.91
CA HIS A 188 -16.91 10.79 2.87
C HIS A 188 -17.81 11.37 1.77
N ASP A 189 -17.67 10.89 0.52
CA ASP A 189 -18.51 11.29 -0.61
C ASP A 189 -18.93 10.07 -1.45
N ASN A 190 -20.05 9.47 -1.06
CA ASN A 190 -20.60 8.29 -1.73
C ASN A 190 -21.02 8.57 -3.20
N ALA A 191 -21.41 9.80 -3.54
CA ALA A 191 -21.83 10.12 -4.89
C ALA A 191 -20.65 10.21 -5.86
N ALA A 192 -19.58 10.87 -5.45
CA ALA A 192 -18.34 10.91 -6.21
C ALA A 192 -17.73 9.50 -6.33
N ALA A 193 -17.65 8.76 -5.23
CA ALA A 193 -17.15 7.38 -5.19
C ALA A 193 -17.88 6.47 -6.18
N LYS A 194 -19.23 6.52 -6.20
CA LYS A 194 -20.04 5.76 -7.15
C LYS A 194 -19.67 6.08 -8.59
N SER A 195 -19.65 7.36 -8.94
CA SER A 195 -19.32 7.81 -10.30
C SER A 195 -17.93 7.35 -10.73
N MET A 196 -16.96 7.48 -9.85
CA MET A 196 -15.57 7.06 -10.09
C MET A 196 -15.46 5.54 -10.30
N ALA A 197 -16.06 4.75 -9.41
CA ALA A 197 -15.99 3.29 -9.47
C ALA A 197 -16.65 2.74 -10.75
N GLU A 198 -17.86 3.21 -11.08
CA GLU A 198 -18.57 2.80 -12.28
C GLU A 198 -17.81 3.18 -13.57
N ALA A 199 -17.22 4.36 -13.62
CA ALA A 199 -16.39 4.80 -14.74
C ALA A 199 -15.11 3.97 -14.87
N ALA A 200 -14.41 3.70 -13.76
CA ALA A 200 -13.20 2.90 -13.74
C ALA A 200 -13.46 1.47 -14.28
N VAL A 201 -14.49 0.81 -13.78
CA VAL A 201 -14.86 -0.55 -14.23
C VAL A 201 -15.28 -0.56 -15.70
N THR A 202 -16.05 0.43 -16.14
CA THR A 202 -16.44 0.56 -17.55
C THR A 202 -15.22 0.74 -18.47
N SER A 203 -14.20 1.46 -18.03
CA SER A 203 -12.95 1.67 -18.77
C SER A 203 -11.99 0.47 -18.73
N GLY A 204 -12.13 -0.39 -17.72
CA GLY A 204 -11.39 -1.65 -17.53
C GLY A 204 -10.38 -1.61 -16.41
N VAL A 205 -10.66 -2.38 -15.34
CA VAL A 205 -9.78 -2.64 -14.19
C VAL A 205 -8.98 -3.93 -14.38
N PHE A 206 -8.16 -4.32 -13.44
CA PHE A 206 -7.47 -5.61 -13.43
C PHE A 206 -8.45 -6.78 -13.58
N THR A 207 -8.06 -7.79 -14.31
CA THR A 207 -8.85 -8.98 -14.59
C THR A 207 -8.14 -10.29 -14.24
N SER A 208 -6.88 -10.20 -13.86
CA SER A 208 -6.08 -11.35 -13.40
C SER A 208 -4.82 -10.86 -12.68
N SER A 209 -4.13 -11.76 -11.98
CA SER A 209 -2.84 -11.50 -11.35
C SER A 209 -1.72 -11.08 -12.33
N ALA A 210 -1.88 -11.36 -13.64
CA ALA A 210 -0.97 -10.86 -14.66
C ALA A 210 -1.02 -9.33 -14.84
N ASP A 211 -2.08 -8.69 -14.36
CA ASP A 211 -2.25 -7.24 -14.39
C ASP A 211 -1.64 -6.54 -13.15
N ASN A 212 -1.17 -7.28 -12.14
CA ASN A 212 -0.66 -6.74 -10.87
C ASN A 212 0.39 -5.63 -11.08
N PHE A 213 0.32 -4.60 -10.24
CA PHE A 213 1.27 -3.50 -10.22
C PHE A 213 2.45 -3.87 -9.33
N VAL A 214 3.46 -4.46 -9.96
CA VAL A 214 4.61 -5.07 -9.29
C VAL A 214 5.92 -4.76 -10.02
N ILE A 215 7.04 -4.69 -9.26
CA ILE A 215 8.38 -4.78 -9.84
C ILE A 215 9.01 -6.13 -9.52
N GLN A 216 9.84 -6.61 -10.43
CA GLN A 216 10.62 -7.82 -10.24
C GLN A 216 11.98 -7.45 -9.67
N TYR A 217 12.32 -8.03 -8.52
CA TYR A 217 13.66 -7.93 -7.96
C TYR A 217 14.58 -9.02 -8.51
N GLU A 218 15.88 -8.80 -8.43
CA GLU A 218 16.87 -9.76 -8.87
C GLU A 218 17.28 -10.72 -7.74
N SER A 219 17.84 -11.87 -8.13
CA SER A 219 18.33 -12.85 -7.16
C SER A 219 19.67 -12.50 -6.52
N SER A 220 20.29 -11.39 -6.94
CA SER A 220 21.59 -10.90 -6.45
C SER A 220 21.63 -9.39 -6.36
N THR A 221 22.39 -8.88 -5.39
CA THR A 221 22.63 -7.44 -5.21
C THR A 221 23.20 -6.79 -6.48
N PRO A 222 22.89 -5.50 -6.75
CA PRO A 222 22.25 -4.55 -5.84
C PRO A 222 20.72 -4.48 -5.90
N ASN A 223 20.05 -5.19 -6.77
CA ASN A 223 18.62 -5.03 -7.06
C ASN A 223 17.77 -6.14 -6.39
N THR A 224 18.11 -6.51 -5.16
CA THR A 224 17.37 -7.50 -4.36
C THR A 224 16.19 -6.87 -3.62
N ASN A 225 15.19 -7.69 -3.28
CA ASN A 225 14.08 -7.21 -2.47
C ASN A 225 14.56 -6.76 -1.08
N PRO A 226 14.18 -5.57 -0.59
CA PRO A 226 14.55 -5.06 0.74
C PRO A 226 14.20 -5.99 1.91
N LEU A 227 13.16 -6.84 1.76
CA LEU A 227 12.86 -7.89 2.74
C LEU A 227 14.02 -8.87 2.90
N TRP A 228 14.59 -9.34 1.79
CA TRP A 228 15.71 -10.26 1.82
C TRP A 228 16.95 -9.63 2.46
N GLU A 229 17.17 -8.35 2.21
CA GLU A 229 18.31 -7.62 2.80
C GLU A 229 18.19 -7.59 4.32
N ASP A 230 17.02 -7.29 4.86
CA ASP A 230 16.81 -7.21 6.31
C ASP A 230 16.60 -8.59 6.97
N LEU A 231 15.89 -9.53 6.33
CA LEU A 231 15.58 -10.82 6.96
C LEU A 231 16.69 -11.87 6.76
N VAL A 232 17.50 -11.76 5.70
CA VAL A 232 18.49 -12.78 5.33
C VAL A 232 19.90 -12.22 5.32
N GLN A 233 20.18 -11.19 4.49
CA GLN A 233 21.52 -10.66 4.29
C GLN A 233 22.08 -10.05 5.59
N SER A 234 21.26 -9.33 6.35
CA SER A 234 21.66 -8.72 7.62
C SER A 234 21.96 -9.73 8.73
N GLY A 235 21.40 -10.95 8.62
CA GLY A 235 21.47 -11.98 9.65
C GLY A 235 20.67 -11.67 10.92
N ARG A 236 19.76 -10.70 10.88
CA ARG A 236 18.95 -10.25 12.04
C ARG A 236 17.68 -11.08 12.20
N SER A 237 17.15 -11.05 13.41
CA SER A 237 15.91 -11.76 13.82
C SER A 237 15.00 -10.77 14.53
N ASP A 238 14.60 -9.72 13.83
CA ASP A 238 13.93 -8.56 14.42
C ASP A 238 12.41 -8.72 14.49
N PHE A 239 11.82 -9.65 13.70
CA PHE A 239 10.39 -9.75 13.56
C PHE A 239 9.87 -11.18 13.73
N VAL A 240 8.66 -11.27 14.25
CA VAL A 240 7.81 -12.47 14.31
C VAL A 240 6.41 -12.10 13.81
N ALA A 241 5.57 -13.09 13.56
CA ALA A 241 4.14 -12.87 13.29
C ALA A 241 3.50 -12.08 14.45
N ALA A 242 2.59 -11.16 14.16
CA ALA A 242 1.77 -10.54 15.20
C ALA A 242 0.58 -11.44 15.57
N ASN A 243 0.21 -11.45 16.85
CA ASN A 243 -0.93 -12.23 17.34
C ASN A 243 -2.23 -11.81 16.66
N THR A 244 -2.43 -10.54 16.36
CA THR A 244 -3.63 -10.05 15.63
C THR A 244 -3.88 -10.84 14.36
N LEU A 245 -2.89 -10.94 13.46
CA LEU A 245 -3.06 -11.68 12.21
C LEU A 245 -3.11 -13.20 12.46
N VAL A 246 -2.24 -13.72 13.31
CA VAL A 246 -2.17 -15.18 13.58
C VAL A 246 -3.47 -15.69 14.19
N ASP A 247 -4.10 -14.94 15.09
CA ASP A 247 -5.35 -15.34 15.73
C ASP A 247 -6.51 -15.39 14.71
N TYR A 248 -6.58 -14.45 13.76
CA TYR A 248 -7.53 -14.51 12.64
C TYR A 248 -7.28 -15.74 11.76
N LEU A 249 -6.03 -15.99 11.36
CA LEU A 249 -5.68 -17.13 10.51
C LEU A 249 -5.97 -18.48 11.20
N ASN A 250 -5.69 -18.57 12.50
CA ASN A 250 -6.00 -19.77 13.30
C ASN A 250 -7.52 -19.95 13.48
N GLY A 251 -8.25 -18.88 13.79
CA GLY A 251 -9.70 -18.94 13.98
C GLY A 251 -10.49 -19.30 12.73
N LEU A 252 -9.92 -19.04 11.56
CA LEU A 252 -10.51 -19.35 10.25
C LEU A 252 -9.92 -20.64 9.62
N ASP A 253 -8.98 -21.33 10.27
CA ASP A 253 -8.20 -22.39 9.63
C ASP A 253 -7.68 -22.01 8.24
N ASP A 254 -7.21 -20.75 8.13
CA ASP A 254 -6.82 -20.15 6.86
C ASP A 254 -5.60 -20.86 6.26
N PRO A 255 -5.68 -21.37 5.01
CA PRO A 255 -4.57 -22.11 4.40
C PRO A 255 -3.35 -21.24 4.13
N ARG A 256 -3.50 -19.89 4.06
CA ARG A 256 -2.38 -18.96 3.81
C ARG A 256 -1.40 -18.90 4.96
N ARG A 257 -1.80 -19.24 6.21
CA ARG A 257 -0.91 -19.19 7.39
C ARG A 257 0.39 -19.96 7.21
N GLN A 258 0.38 -21.11 6.50
CA GLN A 258 1.57 -21.91 6.25
C GLN A 258 2.57 -21.27 5.28
N PHE A 259 2.10 -20.35 4.45
CA PHE A 259 2.94 -19.57 3.54
C PHE A 259 3.44 -18.28 4.19
N PHE A 260 2.59 -17.66 5.02
CA PHE A 260 2.90 -16.42 5.71
C PHE A 260 3.92 -16.62 6.82
N PHE A 261 3.80 -17.71 7.58
CA PHE A 261 4.57 -17.94 8.80
C PHE A 261 5.05 -19.39 8.93
N LYS A 262 6.14 -19.56 9.67
CA LYS A 262 6.62 -20.89 10.07
C LYS A 262 5.79 -21.39 11.24
N GLN A 263 5.40 -22.65 11.18
CA GLN A 263 4.80 -23.36 12.30
C GLN A 263 5.92 -23.88 13.21
N ASN A 264 6.49 -23.02 14.04
CA ASN A 264 7.67 -23.33 14.86
C ASN A 264 7.50 -23.02 16.35
N ALA A 265 6.40 -22.38 16.75
CA ALA A 265 6.08 -22.20 18.15
C ALA A 265 5.63 -23.51 18.78
N VAL A 266 5.84 -23.67 20.08
CA VAL A 266 5.46 -24.89 20.82
C VAL A 266 4.59 -24.50 22.01
N ASP A 267 3.42 -25.12 22.13
CA ASP A 267 2.49 -24.88 23.21
C ASP A 267 2.89 -25.61 24.51
N ALA A 268 2.11 -25.43 25.56
CA ALA A 268 2.36 -26.07 26.87
C ALA A 268 2.27 -27.61 26.86
N ASN A 269 1.64 -28.21 25.84
CA ASN A 269 1.54 -29.66 25.67
C ASN A 269 2.71 -30.22 24.85
N GLY A 270 3.52 -29.34 24.23
CA GLY A 270 4.60 -29.74 23.32
C GLY A 270 4.16 -29.84 21.86
N ASP A 271 2.96 -29.39 21.50
CA ASP A 271 2.47 -29.37 20.14
C ASP A 271 3.01 -28.18 19.37
N VAL A 272 3.39 -28.39 18.10
CA VAL A 272 3.87 -27.33 17.22
C VAL A 272 2.68 -26.55 16.65
N ILE A 273 2.67 -25.23 16.90
CA ILE A 273 1.54 -24.36 16.59
C ILE A 273 1.99 -23.09 15.83
N TYR A 274 1.02 -22.36 15.30
CA TYR A 274 1.20 -20.95 14.92
C TYR A 274 0.84 -20.07 16.11
N GLN A 275 1.79 -19.24 16.55
CA GLN A 275 1.62 -18.30 17.65
C GLN A 275 2.24 -16.96 17.28
N GLY A 276 1.47 -15.88 17.45
CA GLY A 276 1.95 -14.52 17.22
C GLY A 276 2.50 -13.86 18.47
N GLY A 277 3.44 -12.94 18.28
CA GLY A 277 3.92 -12.02 19.30
C GLY A 277 2.93 -10.89 19.54
N ILE A 278 3.01 -10.27 20.72
CA ILE A 278 2.14 -9.16 21.12
C ILE A 278 2.61 -7.86 20.47
N ALA A 279 1.71 -7.12 19.86
CA ALA A 279 2.02 -5.80 19.30
C ALA A 279 2.49 -4.83 20.41
N GLY A 280 3.58 -4.12 20.17
CA GLY A 280 4.16 -3.18 21.15
C GLY A 280 4.95 -3.83 22.29
N ALA A 281 5.00 -5.17 22.38
CA ALA A 281 5.83 -5.90 23.33
C ALA A 281 7.20 -6.26 22.78
N VAL A 282 8.11 -6.60 23.66
CA VAL A 282 9.35 -7.33 23.33
C VAL A 282 9.00 -8.82 23.25
N ASN A 283 9.21 -9.44 22.08
CA ASN A 283 8.78 -10.80 21.81
C ASN A 283 9.96 -11.78 21.70
N SER A 284 9.72 -13.04 22.05
CA SER A 284 10.69 -14.12 21.83
C SER A 284 10.67 -14.58 20.38
N PHE A 285 11.80 -14.54 19.68
CA PHE A 285 11.93 -15.02 18.32
C PHE A 285 11.64 -16.53 18.18
N THR A 286 11.99 -17.31 19.19
CA THR A 286 11.85 -18.77 19.16
C THR A 286 10.51 -19.27 19.70
N ALA A 287 9.82 -18.47 20.53
CA ALA A 287 8.52 -18.84 21.09
C ALA A 287 7.34 -18.40 20.19
N ASN A 288 7.59 -17.60 19.17
CA ASN A 288 6.58 -17.12 18.25
C ASN A 288 6.86 -17.61 16.81
N SER A 289 5.84 -17.62 15.98
CA SER A 289 5.95 -17.98 14.57
C SER A 289 6.81 -16.96 13.83
N GLN A 290 7.83 -17.48 13.17
CA GLN A 290 8.74 -16.68 12.35
C GLN A 290 8.13 -16.40 10.98
N VAL A 291 8.64 -15.38 10.30
CA VAL A 291 8.27 -15.05 8.93
C VAL A 291 8.48 -16.22 7.97
N GLY A 292 7.56 -16.44 7.05
CA GLY A 292 7.56 -17.54 6.11
C GLY A 292 8.70 -17.51 5.09
N ALA A 293 9.00 -18.66 4.50
CA ALA A 293 10.17 -18.82 3.63
C ALA A 293 10.08 -17.98 2.34
N MET A 294 8.89 -17.75 1.79
CA MET A 294 8.73 -16.94 0.58
C MET A 294 9.26 -15.52 0.75
N LEU A 295 9.12 -14.94 1.94
CA LEU A 295 9.62 -13.60 2.24
C LEU A 295 11.14 -13.51 2.41
N HIS A 296 11.84 -14.65 2.36
CA HIS A 296 13.30 -14.74 2.38
C HIS A 296 13.91 -14.88 0.97
N GLU A 297 13.11 -14.73 -0.09
CA GLU A 297 13.60 -14.81 -1.45
C GLU A 297 14.06 -13.43 -1.96
N ALA A 298 15.31 -13.33 -2.41
CA ALA A 298 15.86 -12.07 -2.91
C ALA A 298 15.10 -11.52 -4.11
N SER A 299 14.53 -12.39 -4.92
CA SER A 299 13.75 -12.05 -6.12
C SER A 299 12.23 -11.98 -5.89
N LEU A 300 11.77 -11.97 -4.64
CA LEU A 300 10.34 -11.79 -4.37
C LEU A 300 9.85 -10.47 -4.97
N PRO A 301 8.77 -10.47 -5.77
CA PRO A 301 8.24 -9.22 -6.33
C PRO A 301 7.82 -8.22 -5.26
N GLY A 302 8.07 -6.94 -5.51
CA GLY A 302 7.46 -5.85 -4.74
C GLY A 302 6.08 -5.54 -5.29
N THR A 303 5.05 -5.57 -4.46
CA THR A 303 3.65 -5.35 -4.87
C THR A 303 3.07 -4.10 -4.21
N ILE A 304 2.49 -3.20 -4.99
CA ILE A 304 1.72 -2.05 -4.49
C ILE A 304 0.22 -2.26 -4.69
N MET A 305 -0.20 -2.96 -5.76
CA MET A 305 -1.60 -3.29 -5.98
C MET A 305 -1.73 -4.63 -6.71
N GLY A 306 -2.54 -5.53 -6.17
CA GLY A 306 -2.81 -6.84 -6.76
C GLY A 306 -4.26 -7.02 -7.19
N TYR A 307 -4.50 -8.00 -8.06
CA TYR A 307 -5.85 -8.34 -8.55
C TYR A 307 -6.77 -8.81 -7.41
N SER A 308 -6.25 -9.57 -6.45
CA SER A 308 -7.02 -9.96 -5.25
C SER A 308 -7.64 -8.74 -4.55
N GLU A 309 -6.88 -7.65 -4.41
CA GLU A 309 -7.42 -6.41 -3.83
C GLU A 309 -8.54 -5.80 -4.68
N VAL A 310 -8.36 -5.76 -6.00
CA VAL A 310 -9.39 -5.21 -6.92
C VAL A 310 -10.72 -5.95 -6.76
N GLU A 311 -10.70 -7.26 -6.58
CA GLU A 311 -11.89 -8.05 -6.33
C GLU A 311 -12.59 -7.66 -5.01
N PHE A 312 -11.84 -7.41 -3.93
CA PHE A 312 -12.43 -6.90 -2.69
C PHE A 312 -13.00 -5.48 -2.83
N LEU A 313 -12.36 -4.62 -3.63
CA LEU A 313 -12.91 -3.29 -3.93
C LEU A 313 -14.21 -3.38 -4.76
N LEU A 314 -14.31 -4.32 -5.68
CA LEU A 314 -15.53 -4.60 -6.43
C LEU A 314 -16.65 -5.16 -5.53
N ALA A 315 -16.31 -6.06 -4.59
CA ALA A 315 -17.26 -6.56 -3.61
C ALA A 315 -17.86 -5.42 -2.76
N ASP A 316 -17.02 -4.49 -2.28
CA ASP A 316 -17.47 -3.29 -1.56
C ASP A 316 -18.36 -2.41 -2.44
N ALA A 317 -17.96 -2.13 -3.67
CA ALA A 317 -18.74 -1.32 -4.62
C ALA A 317 -20.14 -1.90 -4.86
N VAL A 318 -20.25 -3.23 -5.00
CA VAL A 318 -21.55 -3.90 -5.14
C VAL A 318 -22.42 -3.72 -3.91
N GLU A 319 -21.85 -3.89 -2.70
CA GLU A 319 -22.58 -3.71 -1.43
C GLU A 319 -23.07 -2.26 -1.23
N ARG A 320 -22.32 -1.27 -1.75
CA ARG A 320 -22.76 0.13 -1.78
C ARG A 320 -23.81 0.42 -2.85
N GLY A 321 -24.16 -0.55 -3.69
CA GLY A 321 -25.13 -0.39 -4.78
C GLY A 321 -24.57 0.31 -6.01
N TYR A 322 -23.28 0.20 -6.27
CA TYR A 322 -22.64 0.69 -7.49
C TYR A 322 -22.78 -0.34 -8.62
N SER A 323 -22.91 0.14 -9.86
CA SER A 323 -23.11 -0.72 -11.04
C SER A 323 -21.76 -1.16 -11.63
N VAL A 324 -21.08 -2.07 -10.95
CA VAL A 324 -19.74 -2.56 -11.33
C VAL A 324 -19.73 -3.99 -11.87
N GLY A 325 -20.91 -4.62 -12.00
CA GLY A 325 -21.06 -6.02 -12.43
C GLY A 325 -20.88 -7.01 -11.28
N GLY A 326 -21.17 -8.29 -11.54
CA GLY A 326 -21.06 -9.36 -10.56
C GLY A 326 -21.95 -9.20 -9.33
N THR A 327 -21.72 -10.06 -8.36
CA THR A 327 -22.29 -9.97 -7.00
C THR A 327 -21.18 -9.78 -5.98
N ALA A 328 -21.50 -9.27 -4.80
CA ALA A 328 -20.51 -9.10 -3.72
C ALA A 328 -19.88 -10.45 -3.32
N GLU A 329 -20.67 -11.52 -3.30
CA GLU A 329 -20.17 -12.88 -3.01
C GLU A 329 -19.20 -13.39 -4.08
N GLU A 330 -19.50 -13.19 -5.38
CA GLU A 330 -18.59 -13.58 -6.46
C GLU A 330 -17.24 -12.87 -6.34
N HIS A 331 -17.25 -11.57 -6.16
CA HIS A 331 -16.02 -10.78 -5.99
C HIS A 331 -15.26 -11.12 -4.70
N TYR A 332 -15.95 -11.28 -3.58
CA TYR A 332 -15.35 -11.71 -2.31
C TYR A 332 -14.65 -13.07 -2.45
N ASN A 333 -15.33 -14.05 -3.07
CA ASN A 333 -14.77 -15.36 -3.31
C ASN A 333 -13.58 -15.31 -4.29
N ALA A 334 -13.65 -14.48 -5.33
CA ALA A 334 -12.55 -14.28 -6.27
C ALA A 334 -11.33 -13.66 -5.56
N GLY A 335 -11.51 -12.63 -4.71
CA GLY A 335 -10.44 -12.03 -3.95
C GLY A 335 -9.73 -13.02 -3.03
N ILE A 336 -10.47 -13.88 -2.33
CA ILE A 336 -9.90 -14.95 -1.50
C ILE A 336 -9.15 -15.98 -2.37
N THR A 337 -9.76 -16.41 -3.47
CA THR A 337 -9.18 -17.38 -4.39
C THR A 337 -7.82 -16.91 -4.90
N GLU A 338 -7.78 -15.72 -5.48
CA GLU A 338 -6.55 -15.14 -6.03
C GLU A 338 -5.46 -15.02 -4.95
N SER A 339 -5.83 -14.55 -3.75
CA SER A 339 -4.88 -14.45 -2.63
C SER A 339 -4.29 -15.81 -2.23
N ILE A 340 -5.10 -16.87 -2.15
CA ILE A 340 -4.61 -18.23 -1.80
C ILE A 340 -3.67 -18.76 -2.89
N LEU A 341 -4.05 -18.60 -4.17
CA LEU A 341 -3.25 -19.09 -5.30
C LEU A 341 -1.93 -18.30 -5.45
N GLU A 342 -1.96 -16.99 -5.28
CA GLU A 342 -0.76 -16.12 -5.35
C GLU A 342 0.28 -16.50 -4.27
N TRP A 343 -0.17 -16.90 -3.08
CA TRP A 343 0.71 -17.38 -2.01
C TRP A 343 1.13 -18.84 -2.13
N GLY A 344 0.79 -19.53 -3.22
CA GLY A 344 1.24 -20.90 -3.52
C GLY A 344 0.29 -21.98 -3.04
N GLY A 345 -0.94 -21.62 -2.66
CA GLY A 345 -2.01 -22.58 -2.43
C GLY A 345 -2.56 -23.19 -3.72
N ASP A 346 -3.48 -24.11 -3.59
CA ASP A 346 -4.14 -24.78 -4.70
C ASP A 346 -5.68 -24.68 -4.63
N GLN A 347 -6.35 -25.11 -5.69
CA GLN A 347 -7.82 -25.05 -5.77
C GLN A 347 -8.52 -25.86 -4.67
N THR A 348 -7.92 -26.95 -4.19
CA THR A 348 -8.48 -27.75 -3.10
C THR A 348 -8.49 -26.96 -1.79
N MET A 349 -7.43 -26.19 -1.53
CA MET A 349 -7.36 -25.28 -0.39
C MET A 349 -8.42 -24.19 -0.51
N VAL A 350 -8.59 -23.59 -1.68
CA VAL A 350 -9.64 -22.59 -1.97
C VAL A 350 -11.02 -23.17 -1.69
N ASP A 351 -11.36 -24.29 -2.30
CA ASP A 351 -12.69 -24.90 -2.18
C ASP A 351 -13.01 -25.27 -0.71
N THR A 352 -12.01 -25.81 0.00
CA THR A 352 -12.15 -26.15 1.42
C THR A 352 -12.37 -24.92 2.28
N TYR A 353 -11.61 -23.85 2.04
CA TYR A 353 -11.67 -22.62 2.82
C TYR A 353 -12.99 -21.88 2.60
N LEU A 354 -13.41 -21.71 1.34
CA LEU A 354 -14.67 -21.03 0.99
C LEU A 354 -15.92 -21.78 1.47
N ALA A 355 -15.84 -23.11 1.64
CA ALA A 355 -16.95 -23.91 2.14
C ALA A 355 -17.16 -23.77 3.67
N GLN A 356 -16.26 -23.16 4.40
CA GLN A 356 -16.38 -23.01 5.86
C GLN A 356 -17.49 -21.99 6.20
N PRO A 357 -18.39 -22.31 7.17
CA PRO A 357 -19.48 -21.40 7.54
C PRO A 357 -19.03 -20.03 8.08
N ASN A 358 -17.82 -19.93 8.64
CA ASN A 358 -17.22 -18.71 9.16
C ASN A 358 -16.44 -17.92 8.10
N VAL A 359 -16.33 -18.43 6.88
CA VAL A 359 -15.69 -17.80 5.72
C VAL A 359 -16.70 -17.46 4.63
N ALA A 360 -17.60 -18.40 4.29
CA ALA A 360 -18.58 -18.23 3.22
C ALA A 360 -19.38 -16.95 3.39
N TYR A 361 -19.45 -16.14 2.33
CA TYR A 361 -19.99 -14.77 2.36
C TYR A 361 -21.38 -14.67 3.00
N THR A 362 -22.25 -15.64 2.70
CA THR A 362 -23.65 -15.69 3.15
C THR A 362 -23.82 -16.12 4.60
N THR A 363 -22.86 -16.83 5.19
CA THR A 363 -22.98 -17.42 6.52
C THR A 363 -21.98 -16.88 7.55
N ALA A 364 -20.88 -16.28 7.11
CA ALA A 364 -19.91 -15.63 7.97
C ALA A 364 -20.57 -14.52 8.81
N ALA A 365 -20.18 -14.42 10.07
CA ALA A 365 -20.68 -13.43 11.00
C ALA A 365 -20.19 -12.01 10.63
N GLY A 366 -20.91 -11.00 11.12
CA GLY A 366 -20.58 -9.59 10.92
C GLY A 366 -21.30 -8.95 9.72
N SER A 367 -21.14 -7.64 9.59
CA SER A 367 -21.60 -6.84 8.47
C SER A 367 -20.81 -7.17 7.20
N TRP A 368 -21.28 -6.76 6.04
CA TRP A 368 -20.53 -6.90 4.80
C TRP A 368 -19.17 -6.17 4.87
N LYS A 369 -19.10 -5.00 5.53
CA LYS A 369 -17.84 -4.27 5.75
C LYS A 369 -16.83 -5.10 6.52
N GLU A 370 -17.23 -5.70 7.64
CA GLU A 370 -16.34 -6.54 8.47
C GLU A 370 -15.85 -7.78 7.72
N LYS A 371 -16.71 -8.43 6.94
CA LYS A 371 -16.34 -9.61 6.15
C LYS A 371 -15.31 -9.27 5.07
N ILE A 372 -15.58 -8.23 4.28
CA ILE A 372 -14.69 -7.78 3.21
C ILE A 372 -13.37 -7.27 3.83
N ALA A 373 -13.44 -6.43 4.86
CA ALA A 373 -12.26 -5.89 5.52
C ALA A 373 -11.33 -6.99 6.06
N LEU A 374 -11.87 -8.01 6.71
CA LEU A 374 -11.06 -9.10 7.27
C LEU A 374 -10.34 -9.89 6.16
N GLN A 375 -11.05 -10.29 5.10
CA GLN A 375 -10.43 -11.07 4.04
C GLN A 375 -9.48 -10.22 3.17
N LYS A 376 -9.81 -8.95 2.92
CA LYS A 376 -8.91 -8.00 2.28
C LYS A 376 -7.65 -7.78 3.11
N TYR A 377 -7.77 -7.59 4.43
CA TYR A 377 -6.62 -7.45 5.34
C TYR A 377 -5.69 -8.68 5.29
N ILE A 378 -6.25 -9.89 5.30
CA ILE A 378 -5.45 -11.11 5.17
C ILE A 378 -4.78 -11.19 3.78
N ALA A 379 -5.51 -10.86 2.71
CA ALA A 379 -4.98 -10.87 1.36
C ALA A 379 -3.84 -9.85 1.15
N LEU A 380 -3.88 -8.74 1.87
CA LEU A 380 -2.86 -7.69 1.88
C LEU A 380 -1.64 -8.01 2.77
N TYR A 381 -1.45 -9.30 3.14
CA TYR A 381 -0.22 -9.68 3.85
C TYR A 381 1.02 -9.25 3.05
N ASN A 382 2.01 -8.71 3.75
CA ASN A 382 3.21 -8.07 3.18
C ASN A 382 2.99 -6.70 2.50
N GLN A 383 1.75 -6.24 2.34
CA GLN A 383 1.39 -4.90 1.86
C GLN A 383 0.91 -4.03 3.04
N GLY A 384 1.81 -3.79 4.01
CA GLY A 384 1.47 -3.18 5.30
C GLY A 384 0.76 -1.83 5.20
N PHE A 385 1.13 -0.99 4.23
CA PHE A 385 0.50 0.32 4.01
C PHE A 385 -0.98 0.19 3.63
N GLU A 386 -1.31 -0.64 2.64
CA GLU A 386 -2.71 -0.79 2.21
C GLU A 386 -3.53 -1.60 3.24
N ALA A 387 -2.90 -2.52 3.98
CA ALA A 387 -3.54 -3.19 5.11
C ALA A 387 -3.90 -2.22 6.24
N TRP A 388 -2.99 -1.27 6.57
CA TRP A 388 -3.26 -0.19 7.52
C TRP A 388 -4.35 0.77 7.00
N SER A 389 -4.32 1.12 5.71
CA SER A 389 -5.36 1.93 5.07
C SER A 389 -6.71 1.23 5.07
N THR A 390 -6.74 -0.09 4.82
CA THR A 390 -7.96 -0.91 4.90
C THR A 390 -8.57 -0.86 6.30
N TYR A 391 -7.74 -1.01 7.34
CA TYR A 391 -8.20 -0.85 8.72
C TYR A 391 -8.88 0.51 8.96
N ARG A 392 -8.27 1.60 8.51
CA ARG A 392 -8.84 2.95 8.66
C ARG A 392 -10.15 3.15 7.88
N VAL A 393 -10.23 2.62 6.65
CA VAL A 393 -11.46 2.73 5.82
C VAL A 393 -12.64 2.01 6.44
N TYR A 394 -12.42 0.86 7.07
CA TYR A 394 -13.53 0.01 7.56
C TYR A 394 -13.68 0.01 9.08
N ASN A 395 -12.75 0.56 9.83
CA ASN A 395 -12.56 0.33 11.27
C ASN A 395 -12.59 -1.19 11.60
N ALA A 396 -12.00 -1.97 10.71
CA ALA A 396 -11.97 -3.43 10.73
C ALA A 396 -10.76 -3.95 9.93
N PRO A 397 -10.23 -5.17 10.23
CA PRO A 397 -10.62 -5.99 11.37
C PRO A 397 -10.24 -5.36 12.71
N VAL A 398 -10.72 -5.93 13.81
CA VAL A 398 -10.36 -5.44 15.16
C VAL A 398 -8.87 -5.61 15.38
N MET A 399 -8.19 -4.50 15.67
CA MET A 399 -6.77 -4.48 16.00
C MET A 399 -6.56 -4.53 17.51
N ASN A 400 -5.45 -5.12 17.95
CA ASN A 400 -5.05 -5.11 19.34
C ASN A 400 -4.50 -3.73 19.75
N GLU A 401 -4.60 -3.38 21.01
CA GLU A 401 -3.85 -2.26 21.57
C GLU A 401 -2.36 -2.65 21.67
N ALA A 402 -1.47 -1.75 21.28
CA ALA A 402 -0.05 -1.93 21.47
C ALA A 402 0.29 -1.86 22.96
N GLU A 403 1.11 -2.80 23.48
CA GLU A 403 1.27 -3.04 24.90
C GLU A 403 1.69 -1.81 25.71
N ALA A 404 2.67 -1.05 25.24
CA ALA A 404 3.15 0.13 25.95
C ALA A 404 2.37 1.41 25.60
N ALA A 405 1.88 1.54 24.35
CA ALA A 405 1.08 2.69 23.92
C ALA A 405 -0.34 2.64 24.49
N GLY A 406 -0.91 1.45 24.74
CA GLY A 406 -2.27 1.26 25.24
C GLY A 406 -3.36 1.76 24.31
N THR A 407 -3.07 1.79 22.99
CA THR A 407 -3.99 2.24 21.95
C THR A 407 -3.88 1.36 20.70
N THR A 408 -4.93 1.36 19.90
CA THR A 408 -4.94 0.76 18.55
C THR A 408 -4.06 1.56 17.58
N PRO A 409 -3.82 1.06 16.36
CA PRO A 409 -2.97 1.75 15.39
C PRO A 409 -3.43 3.18 15.08
N PRO A 410 -2.48 4.11 14.89
CA PRO A 410 -2.77 5.52 14.58
C PRO A 410 -3.41 5.72 13.20
N ASN A 411 -3.99 6.92 13.00
CA ASN A 411 -4.63 7.33 11.76
C ASN A 411 -3.66 7.96 10.76
N ARG A 412 -2.50 8.49 11.20
CA ARG A 412 -1.53 9.15 10.34
C ARG A 412 -0.13 9.21 10.96
N TYR A 413 0.87 9.57 10.16
CA TYR A 413 2.16 10.04 10.68
C TYR A 413 2.06 11.52 11.05
N THR A 414 2.74 11.94 12.12
CA THR A 414 2.98 13.35 12.39
C THR A 414 3.97 13.93 11.37
N TYR A 415 3.94 15.22 11.15
CA TYR A 415 4.88 15.88 10.25
C TYR A 415 6.32 15.74 10.72
N PRO A 416 7.31 15.70 9.79
CA PRO A 416 8.72 15.65 10.14
C PRO A 416 9.15 16.84 10.99
N VAL A 417 10.05 16.61 11.94
CA VAL A 417 10.64 17.67 12.76
C VAL A 417 11.34 18.74 11.91
N SER A 418 11.87 18.36 10.76
CA SER A 418 12.46 19.29 9.79
C SER A 418 11.48 20.34 9.28
N GLU A 419 10.20 19.99 9.08
CA GLU A 419 9.18 20.93 8.60
C GLU A 419 8.93 22.04 9.61
N TYR A 420 8.93 21.75 10.90
CA TYR A 420 8.85 22.76 11.97
C TYR A 420 10.06 23.68 12.01
N SER A 421 11.20 23.25 11.49
CA SER A 421 12.40 24.09 11.44
C SER A 421 12.51 24.92 10.15
N ILE A 422 12.01 24.39 9.04
CA ILE A 422 12.18 24.99 7.70
C ILE A 422 10.93 25.72 7.25
N ASN A 423 9.73 25.18 7.53
CA ASN A 423 8.44 25.67 7.03
C ASN A 423 7.39 25.79 8.16
N GLU A 424 7.80 26.35 9.30
CA GLU A 424 7.01 26.40 10.54
C GLU A 424 5.58 26.93 10.32
N VAL A 425 5.43 28.00 9.56
CA VAL A 425 4.14 28.65 9.36
C VAL A 425 3.15 27.72 8.66
N SER A 426 3.57 27.05 7.60
CA SER A 426 2.71 26.15 6.82
C SER A 426 2.39 24.88 7.58
N VAL A 427 3.37 24.27 8.25
CA VAL A 427 3.15 23.02 9.01
C VAL A 427 2.24 23.25 10.22
N LEU A 428 2.36 24.39 10.91
CA LEU A 428 1.46 24.74 12.02
C LEU A 428 0.03 25.04 11.53
N ALA A 429 -0.12 25.67 10.37
CA ALA A 429 -1.43 25.92 9.77
C ALA A 429 -2.11 24.60 9.38
N ALA A 430 -1.40 23.70 8.72
CA ALA A 430 -1.88 22.37 8.35
C ALA A 430 -2.25 21.53 9.59
N GLY A 431 -1.38 21.46 10.59
CA GLY A 431 -1.67 20.78 11.84
C GLY A 431 -2.94 21.35 12.52
N SER A 432 -3.09 22.66 12.55
CA SER A 432 -4.27 23.31 13.11
C SER A 432 -5.56 22.98 12.33
N ALA A 433 -5.49 22.90 11.00
CA ALA A 433 -6.64 22.57 10.15
C ALA A 433 -7.17 21.15 10.42
N MET A 434 -6.29 20.22 10.73
CA MET A 434 -6.61 18.82 11.08
C MET A 434 -6.95 18.60 12.58
N GLY A 435 -7.08 19.68 13.35
CA GLY A 435 -7.35 19.58 14.80
C GLY A 435 -6.13 19.28 15.67
N GLY A 436 -4.94 19.29 15.11
CA GLY A 436 -3.64 19.05 15.72
C GLY A 436 -2.76 18.14 14.88
N ASP A 437 -1.44 18.35 14.92
CA ASP A 437 -0.49 17.38 14.34
C ASP A 437 -0.29 16.23 15.32
N ALA A 438 -1.23 15.31 15.35
CA ALA A 438 -1.24 14.15 16.25
C ALA A 438 -1.46 12.85 15.49
N LEU A 439 -0.99 11.75 16.07
CA LEU A 439 -1.10 10.40 15.48
C LEU A 439 -2.55 9.98 15.21
N PHE A 440 -3.49 10.46 16.02
CA PHE A 440 -4.92 10.13 15.93
C PHE A 440 -5.78 11.23 15.29
N SER A 441 -5.16 12.26 14.70
CA SER A 441 -5.87 13.17 13.81
C SER A 441 -6.25 12.43 12.54
N GLU A 442 -7.48 12.65 12.07
CA GLU A 442 -8.01 11.98 10.89
C GLU A 442 -7.60 12.71 9.60
N VAL A 443 -7.33 11.97 8.55
CA VAL A 443 -7.30 12.50 7.18
C VAL A 443 -8.75 12.62 6.67
N PHE A 444 -8.99 13.42 5.63
CA PHE A 444 -10.36 13.78 5.23
C PHE A 444 -11.30 12.61 4.96
N TRP A 445 -10.80 11.49 4.46
CA TRP A 445 -11.59 10.31 4.11
C TRP A 445 -11.77 9.31 5.27
N ASP A 446 -10.95 9.39 6.33
CA ASP A 446 -11.07 8.56 7.52
C ASP A 446 -12.24 9.07 8.38
N LYS A 447 -13.35 8.34 8.37
CA LYS A 447 -14.63 8.73 8.99
C LYS A 447 -15.11 7.73 10.04
N ASN A 448 -14.20 6.86 10.55
CA ASN A 448 -14.57 5.79 11.47
C ASN A 448 -14.11 6.02 12.91
#